data_df665b7337785890297cc2e9de9573aa
#
_entry.id   df665b7337785890297cc2e9de9573aa
#
_cell.length_a   1.000
_cell.length_b   1.000
_cell.length_c   1.000
_cell.angle_alpha   90.00
_cell.angle_beta   90.00
_cell.angle_gamma   90.00
#
_symmetry.space_group_name_H-M   'P 1'
#
loop_
_entity.id
_entity.type
_entity.pdbx_description
1 polymer ?
#
loop_
_entity_poly.entity_id
_entity_poly.type
_entity_poly.pdbx_seq_one_letter_code
_entity_poly.pdbx_strand_id
1 'polypeptide(L)'
;MQVIRQSVMVSRLERILAILAVVVCLTITLVFWFSISPYQSMWPLPGLYFVEIVSLSFISTFIFVRGDPRGSLMTWVAAGVISAFSFLGALSVGCFYLPVALMFSVISLTWDVRRPARLGIFLIAGIVQSVLMLVAIRLHTSGTAF
;
A
#
# COMPACT_ATOMS: atom_id res chain seq x y z
N MET A 1 -14.02 7.65 34.77
CA MET A 1 -13.10 6.75 34.09
C MET A 1 -12.45 7.52 32.96
N GLN A 2 -11.35 8.25 33.23
CA GLN A 2 -10.63 9.02 32.23
C GLN A 2 -9.78 8.04 31.43
N VAL A 3 -10.18 7.78 30.18
CA VAL A 3 -9.31 7.14 29.20
C VAL A 3 -8.22 8.16 28.89
N ILE A 4 -7.05 7.98 29.51
CA ILE A 4 -5.85 8.74 29.19
C ILE A 4 -5.61 8.52 27.70
N ARG A 5 -5.95 9.52 26.88
CA ARG A 5 -5.49 9.62 25.49
C ARG A 5 -3.97 9.76 25.55
N GLN A 6 -3.28 8.65 25.61
CA GLN A 6 -1.87 8.65 25.26
C GLN A 6 -1.81 9.05 23.78
N SER A 7 -1.55 10.32 23.56
CA SER A 7 -1.10 10.80 22.25
C SER A 7 0.25 10.12 22.01
N VAL A 8 0.22 9.04 21.26
CA VAL A 8 1.43 8.30 20.89
C VAL A 8 2.22 9.23 20.00
N MET A 9 3.28 9.83 20.55
CA MET A 9 4.16 10.71 19.76
C MET A 9 4.83 9.88 18.67
N VAL A 10 4.45 10.12 17.43
CA VAL A 10 5.13 9.58 16.25
C VAL A 10 6.56 10.10 16.26
N SER A 11 7.53 9.21 16.25
CA SER A 11 8.94 9.62 16.22
C SER A 11 9.26 10.38 14.92
N ARG A 12 10.26 11.26 14.97
CA ARG A 12 10.68 12.00 13.76
C ARG A 12 11.11 11.03 12.64
N LEU A 13 11.77 9.96 13.01
CA LEU A 13 12.24 8.93 12.07
C LEU A 13 11.07 8.22 11.37
N GLU A 14 10.02 7.86 12.11
CA GLU A 14 8.83 7.22 11.54
C GLU A 14 8.09 8.13 10.56
N ARG A 15 8.01 9.44 10.88
CA ARG A 15 7.43 10.43 9.97
C ARG A 15 8.24 10.57 8.68
N ILE A 16 9.56 10.64 8.79
CA ILE A 16 10.45 10.71 7.63
C ILE A 16 10.29 9.44 6.77
N LEU A 17 10.25 8.28 7.40
CA LEU A 17 10.11 7.01 6.70
C LEU A 17 8.76 6.90 5.98
N ALA A 18 7.67 7.38 6.59
CA ALA A 18 6.35 7.39 5.98
C ALA A 18 6.28 8.34 4.76
N ILE A 19 6.86 9.53 4.88
CA ILE A 19 6.94 10.48 3.77
C ILE A 19 7.81 9.91 2.65
N LEU A 20 8.95 9.32 2.98
CA LEU A 20 9.85 8.69 2.02
C LEU A 20 9.15 7.54 1.27
N ALA A 21 8.35 6.72 1.97
CA ALA A 21 7.58 5.65 1.33
C ALA A 21 6.61 6.18 0.26
N VAL A 22 5.91 7.29 0.54
CA VAL A 22 5.03 7.94 -0.45
C VAL A 22 5.82 8.51 -1.62
N VAL A 23 6.94 9.18 -1.36
CA VAL A 23 7.80 9.75 -2.43
C VAL A 23 8.32 8.63 -3.33
N VAL A 24 8.83 7.53 -2.77
CA VAL A 24 9.30 6.37 -3.53
C VAL A 24 8.15 5.75 -4.33
N CYS A 25 6.98 5.58 -3.71
CA CYS A 25 5.78 5.06 -4.37
C CYS A 25 5.39 5.92 -5.58
N LEU A 26 5.31 7.25 -5.42
CA LEU A 26 5.02 8.18 -6.49
C LEU A 26 6.06 8.14 -7.60
N THR A 27 7.34 8.12 -7.25
CA THR A 27 8.44 8.07 -8.24
C THR A 27 8.34 6.81 -9.08
N ILE A 28 8.16 5.65 -8.46
CA ILE A 28 7.99 4.38 -9.17
C ILE A 28 6.78 4.47 -10.11
N THR A 29 5.64 4.91 -9.60
CA THR A 29 4.41 5.02 -10.39
C THR A 29 4.58 5.94 -11.60
N LEU A 30 5.20 7.11 -11.41
CA LEU A 30 5.44 8.06 -12.51
C LEU A 30 6.41 7.49 -13.55
N VAL A 31 7.51 6.87 -13.12
CA VAL A 31 8.47 6.24 -14.02
C VAL A 31 7.77 5.19 -14.90
N PHE A 32 6.95 4.33 -14.29
CA PHE A 32 6.22 3.32 -15.05
C PHE A 32 5.13 3.93 -15.94
N TRP A 33 4.41 4.92 -15.44
CA TRP A 33 3.41 5.62 -16.24
C TRP A 33 3.99 6.18 -17.53
N PHE A 34 5.10 6.92 -17.45
CA PHE A 34 5.74 7.50 -18.62
C PHE A 34 6.47 6.48 -19.50
N SER A 35 6.96 5.37 -18.91
CA SER A 35 7.66 4.33 -19.67
C SER A 35 6.71 3.44 -20.49
N ILE A 36 5.54 3.12 -19.96
CA ILE A 36 4.61 2.15 -20.57
C ILE A 36 3.55 2.85 -21.42
N SER A 37 3.08 4.04 -21.01
CA SER A 37 2.01 4.78 -21.68
C SER A 37 2.20 5.00 -23.20
N PRO A 38 3.43 5.18 -23.73
CA PRO A 38 3.63 5.31 -25.18
C PRO A 38 3.37 4.02 -25.98
N TYR A 39 3.45 2.87 -25.32
CA TYR A 39 3.42 1.56 -25.99
C TYR A 39 2.14 0.76 -25.78
N GLN A 40 1.45 1.00 -24.66
CA GLN A 40 0.24 0.25 -24.29
C GLN A 40 -0.78 1.13 -23.60
N SER A 41 -2.07 0.82 -23.81
CA SER A 41 -3.13 1.46 -23.03
C SER A 41 -3.01 1.11 -21.56
N MET A 42 -2.85 2.12 -20.71
CA MET A 42 -2.79 1.98 -19.26
C MET A 42 -4.16 1.70 -18.63
N TRP A 43 -5.22 1.91 -19.36
CA TRP A 43 -6.59 1.72 -18.89
C TRP A 43 -7.22 0.46 -19.49
N PRO A 44 -8.08 -0.27 -18.69
CA PRO A 44 -8.48 0.10 -17.32
C PRO A 44 -7.57 -0.44 -16.22
N LEU A 45 -6.90 -1.58 -16.39
CA LEU A 45 -6.35 -2.32 -15.25
C LEU A 45 -5.06 -1.73 -14.65
N PRO A 46 -3.95 -1.50 -15.38
CA PRO A 46 -2.73 -1.02 -14.74
C PRO A 46 -2.93 0.36 -14.09
N GLY A 47 -3.65 1.25 -14.76
CA GLY A 47 -3.91 2.60 -14.26
C GLY A 47 -4.71 2.62 -12.96
N LEU A 48 -5.73 1.78 -12.84
CA LEU A 48 -6.52 1.67 -11.61
C LEU A 48 -5.67 1.22 -10.42
N TYR A 49 -4.81 0.22 -10.61
CA TYR A 49 -3.92 -0.25 -9.53
C TYR A 49 -2.89 0.80 -9.12
N PHE A 50 -2.36 1.56 -10.05
CA PHE A 50 -1.45 2.65 -9.72
C PHE A 50 -2.14 3.74 -8.90
N VAL A 51 -3.36 4.12 -9.27
CA VAL A 51 -4.15 5.09 -8.51
C VAL A 51 -4.49 4.55 -7.11
N GLU A 52 -4.86 3.28 -7.00
CA GLU A 52 -5.15 2.63 -5.74
C GLU A 52 -3.94 2.65 -4.80
N ILE A 53 -2.77 2.19 -5.26
CA ILE A 53 -1.55 2.12 -4.45
C ILE A 53 -1.10 3.51 -3.99
N VAL A 54 -1.10 4.48 -4.90
CA VAL A 54 -0.70 5.86 -4.57
C VAL A 54 -1.67 6.49 -3.58
N SER A 55 -2.97 6.36 -3.81
CA SER A 55 -4.00 6.90 -2.92
C SER A 55 -3.92 6.27 -1.53
N LEU A 56 -3.76 4.95 -1.47
CA LEU A 56 -3.64 4.23 -0.20
C LEU A 56 -2.38 4.65 0.57
N SER A 57 -1.24 4.76 -0.12
CA SER A 57 0.02 5.23 0.47
C SER A 57 -0.12 6.64 1.02
N PHE A 58 -0.75 7.52 0.27
CA PHE A 58 -0.95 8.92 0.69
C PHE A 58 -1.88 9.03 1.90
N ILE A 59 -3.04 8.39 1.84
CA ILE A 59 -4.04 8.39 2.92
C ILE A 59 -3.44 7.79 4.19
N SER A 60 -2.76 6.65 4.09
CA SER A 60 -2.13 5.98 5.23
C SER A 60 -1.08 6.87 5.89
N THR A 61 -0.20 7.49 5.10
CA THR A 61 0.82 8.39 5.61
C THR A 61 0.21 9.65 6.23
N PHE A 62 -0.80 10.22 5.62
CA PHE A 62 -1.47 11.42 6.13
C PHE A 62 -2.11 11.19 7.51
N ILE A 63 -2.84 10.08 7.66
CA ILE A 63 -3.46 9.69 8.92
C ILE A 63 -2.39 9.39 9.97
N PHE A 64 -1.33 8.69 9.59
CA PHE A 64 -0.23 8.34 10.46
C PHE A 64 0.53 9.56 10.97
N VAL A 65 0.92 10.50 10.10
CA VAL A 65 1.67 11.71 10.45
C VAL A 65 0.87 12.63 11.38
N ARG A 66 -0.47 12.62 11.27
CA ARG A 66 -1.37 13.34 12.19
C ARG A 66 -1.43 12.74 13.60
N GLY A 67 -0.85 11.56 13.81
CA GLY A 67 -0.89 10.88 15.10
C GLY A 67 -2.25 10.31 15.45
N ASP A 68 -3.11 10.07 14.45
CA ASP A 68 -4.41 9.42 14.66
C ASP A 68 -4.18 7.96 15.06
N PRO A 69 -4.89 7.43 16.07
CA PRO A 69 -4.79 6.02 16.48
C PRO A 69 -5.14 5.02 15.37
N ARG A 70 -5.85 5.48 14.32
CA ARG A 70 -6.12 4.68 13.11
C ARG A 70 -4.93 4.60 12.16
N GLY A 71 -3.92 5.46 12.34
CA GLY A 71 -2.73 5.50 11.48
C GLY A 71 -2.01 4.17 11.40
N SER A 72 -1.82 3.49 12.54
CA SER A 72 -1.22 2.16 12.57
C SER A 72 -2.04 1.11 11.81
N LEU A 73 -3.36 1.15 11.91
CA LEU A 73 -4.23 0.25 11.15
C LEU A 73 -4.08 0.49 9.64
N MET A 74 -4.08 1.75 9.22
CA MET A 74 -3.95 2.11 7.81
C MET A 74 -2.58 1.75 7.24
N THR A 75 -1.49 1.87 8.02
CA THR A 75 -0.16 1.43 7.58
C THR A 75 -0.08 -0.08 7.43
N TRP A 76 -0.75 -0.89 8.28
CA TRP A 76 -0.87 -2.33 8.10
C TRP A 76 -1.67 -2.72 6.85
N VAL A 77 -2.76 -2.03 6.58
CA VAL A 77 -3.55 -2.23 5.35
C VAL A 77 -2.72 -1.89 4.12
N ALA A 78 -2.04 -0.74 4.11
CA ALA A 78 -1.17 -0.34 3.01
C ALA A 78 -0.04 -1.36 2.79
N ALA A 79 0.62 -1.81 3.85
CA ALA A 79 1.65 -2.83 3.76
C ALA A 79 1.12 -4.14 3.13
N GLY A 80 -0.06 -4.61 3.56
CA GLY A 80 -0.69 -5.83 3.03
C GLY A 80 -1.06 -5.72 1.55
N VAL A 81 -1.73 -4.64 1.18
CA VAL A 81 -2.16 -4.38 -0.21
C VAL A 81 -0.96 -4.25 -1.15
N ILE A 82 0.04 -3.44 -0.79
CA ILE A 82 1.22 -3.22 -1.62
C ILE A 82 2.07 -4.50 -1.70
N SER A 83 2.15 -5.30 -0.61
CA SER A 83 2.82 -6.61 -0.65
C SER A 83 2.12 -7.57 -1.60
N ALA A 84 0.79 -7.67 -1.54
CA ALA A 84 0.02 -8.52 -2.46
C ALA A 84 0.23 -8.11 -3.92
N PHE A 85 0.20 -6.82 -4.21
CA PHE A 85 0.50 -6.28 -5.53
C PHE A 85 1.93 -6.61 -5.97
N SER A 86 2.91 -6.49 -5.06
CA SER A 86 4.31 -6.82 -5.35
C SER A 86 4.50 -8.29 -5.69
N PHE A 87 3.82 -9.19 -4.98
CA PHE A 87 3.89 -10.64 -5.25
C PHE A 87 3.19 -11.02 -6.54
N LEU A 88 1.96 -10.57 -6.75
CA LEU A 88 1.20 -10.91 -7.96
C LEU A 88 1.76 -10.27 -9.22
N GLY A 89 2.31 -9.08 -9.10
CA GLY A 89 3.00 -8.37 -10.16
C GLY A 89 4.51 -8.63 -10.21
N ALA A 90 5.05 -9.62 -9.49
CA ALA A 90 6.50 -9.84 -9.36
C ALA A 90 7.21 -10.06 -10.70
N LEU A 91 6.52 -10.68 -11.67
CA LEU A 91 7.05 -10.89 -13.02
C LEU A 91 6.96 -9.65 -13.93
N SER A 92 6.41 -8.55 -13.43
CA SER A 92 6.26 -7.31 -14.19
C SER A 92 6.70 -6.10 -13.35
N VAL A 93 5.77 -5.22 -13.01
CA VAL A 93 6.00 -3.96 -12.30
C VAL A 93 5.98 -4.10 -10.78
N GLY A 94 5.39 -5.18 -10.27
CA GLY A 94 5.10 -5.35 -8.84
C GLY A 94 6.34 -5.39 -7.97
N CYS A 95 7.42 -6.03 -8.41
CA CYS A 95 8.65 -6.17 -7.60
C CYS A 95 9.25 -4.82 -7.18
N PHE A 96 9.04 -3.76 -7.98
CA PHE A 96 9.56 -2.43 -7.68
C PHE A 96 8.85 -1.76 -6.50
N TYR A 97 7.64 -2.23 -6.12
CA TYR A 97 6.91 -1.73 -4.96
C TYR A 97 7.29 -2.44 -3.64
N LEU A 98 8.11 -3.50 -3.70
CA LEU A 98 8.62 -4.20 -2.51
C LEU A 98 9.27 -3.25 -1.48
N PRO A 99 10.13 -2.29 -1.85
CA PRO A 99 10.70 -1.35 -0.88
C PRO A 99 9.63 -0.54 -0.16
N VAL A 100 8.57 -0.13 -0.85
CA VAL A 100 7.45 0.63 -0.27
C VAL A 100 6.68 -0.24 0.72
N ALA A 101 6.39 -1.49 0.35
CA ALA A 101 5.75 -2.46 1.23
C ALA A 101 6.57 -2.70 2.51
N LEU A 102 7.90 -2.85 2.38
CA LEU A 102 8.81 -3.01 3.52
C LEU A 102 8.82 -1.77 4.42
N MET A 103 8.84 -0.57 3.86
CA MET A 103 8.79 0.67 4.63
C MET A 103 7.51 0.75 5.47
N PHE A 104 6.34 0.49 4.89
CA PHE A 104 5.08 0.47 5.62
C PHE A 104 5.05 -0.65 6.67
N SER A 105 5.61 -1.82 6.38
CA SER A 105 5.70 -2.92 7.34
C SER A 105 6.58 -2.56 8.54
N VAL A 106 7.73 -1.93 8.31
CA VAL A 106 8.63 -1.46 9.38
C VAL A 106 7.95 -0.40 10.24
N ILE A 107 7.28 0.58 9.62
CA ILE A 107 6.53 1.62 10.35
C ILE A 107 5.46 0.96 11.23
N SER A 108 4.72 0.01 10.68
CA SER A 108 3.66 -0.69 11.40
C SER A 108 4.20 -1.52 12.56
N LEU A 109 5.32 -2.20 12.37
CA LEU A 109 5.98 -3.00 13.40
C LEU A 109 6.55 -2.13 14.52
N THR A 110 7.22 -1.03 14.21
CA THR A 110 7.80 -0.13 15.24
C THR A 110 6.72 0.49 16.11
N TRP A 111 5.58 0.81 15.51
CA TRP A 111 4.44 1.37 16.24
C TRP A 111 3.74 0.35 17.12
N ASP A 112 3.68 -0.91 16.71
CA ASP A 112 2.77 -1.90 17.26
C ASP A 112 3.45 -3.13 17.93
N VAL A 113 4.74 -3.01 18.23
CA VAL A 113 5.55 -4.07 18.91
C VAL A 113 4.84 -4.72 20.12
N ARG A 114 3.82 -4.06 20.68
CA ARG A 114 3.06 -4.51 21.85
C ARG A 114 1.69 -5.14 21.54
N ARG A 115 1.31 -5.29 20.26
CA ARG A 115 -0.05 -5.77 19.90
C ARG A 115 -0.03 -6.71 18.69
N PRO A 116 0.29 -8.01 18.89
CA PRO A 116 0.39 -8.99 17.79
C PRO A 116 -0.92 -9.20 17.01
N ALA A 117 -2.08 -8.76 17.54
CA ALA A 117 -3.38 -8.91 16.91
C ALA A 117 -3.52 -8.18 15.56
N ARG A 118 -2.65 -7.22 15.24
CA ARG A 118 -2.76 -6.44 14.00
C ARG A 118 -2.07 -7.07 12.80
N LEU A 119 -1.19 -8.03 13.00
CA LEU A 119 -0.60 -8.82 11.91
C LEU A 119 -1.69 -9.53 11.08
N GLY A 120 -2.82 -9.89 11.69
CA GLY A 120 -3.98 -10.43 11.00
C GLY A 120 -4.57 -9.46 9.97
N ILE A 121 -4.54 -8.15 10.24
CA ILE A 121 -5.04 -7.13 9.30
C ILE A 121 -4.20 -7.08 8.03
N PHE A 122 -2.86 -7.16 8.18
CA PHE A 122 -1.94 -7.27 7.04
C PHE A 122 -2.29 -8.46 6.14
N LEU A 123 -2.48 -9.63 6.73
CA LEU A 123 -2.83 -10.85 6.00
C LEU A 123 -4.19 -10.73 5.31
N ILE A 124 -5.21 -10.26 6.05
CA ILE A 124 -6.55 -10.06 5.48
C ILE A 124 -6.53 -9.08 4.33
N ALA A 125 -5.88 -7.92 4.49
CA ALA A 125 -5.76 -6.92 3.45
C ALA A 125 -5.05 -7.47 2.20
N GLY A 126 -3.96 -8.23 2.39
CA GLY A 126 -3.23 -8.88 1.31
C GLY A 126 -4.06 -9.94 0.59
N ILE A 127 -4.81 -10.77 1.31
CA ILE A 127 -5.68 -11.80 0.72
C ILE A 127 -6.82 -11.14 -0.07
N VAL A 128 -7.50 -10.16 0.52
CA VAL A 128 -8.60 -9.44 -0.15
C VAL A 128 -8.10 -8.80 -1.43
N GLN A 129 -6.95 -8.12 -1.38
CA GLN A 129 -6.36 -7.51 -2.57
C GLN A 129 -5.99 -8.55 -3.64
N SER A 130 -5.43 -9.68 -3.25
CA SER A 130 -5.10 -10.76 -4.17
C SER A 130 -6.34 -11.31 -4.88
N VAL A 131 -7.42 -11.51 -4.15
CA VAL A 131 -8.70 -11.96 -4.72
C VAL A 131 -9.27 -10.91 -5.68
N LEU A 132 -9.28 -9.65 -5.30
CA LEU A 132 -9.76 -8.55 -6.16
C LEU A 132 -8.97 -8.46 -7.46
N MET A 133 -7.64 -8.57 -7.40
CA MET A 133 -6.79 -8.58 -8.59
C MET A 133 -7.11 -9.77 -9.51
N LEU A 134 -7.22 -10.97 -8.97
CA LEU A 134 -7.54 -12.17 -9.77
C LEU A 134 -8.90 -12.06 -10.42
N VAL A 135 -9.91 -11.56 -9.70
CA VAL A 135 -11.26 -11.32 -10.25
C VAL A 135 -11.21 -10.27 -11.37
N ALA A 136 -10.50 -9.16 -11.16
CA ALA A 136 -10.38 -8.10 -12.16
C ALA A 136 -9.68 -8.59 -13.44
N ILE A 137 -8.61 -9.38 -13.31
CA ILE A 137 -7.91 -10.00 -14.44
C ILE A 137 -8.86 -10.95 -15.19
N ARG A 138 -9.60 -11.79 -14.46
CA ARG A 138 -10.59 -12.72 -15.07
C ARG A 138 -11.66 -11.99 -15.84
N LEU A 139 -12.26 -10.95 -15.26
CA LEU A 139 -13.29 -10.15 -15.92
C LEU A 139 -12.76 -9.45 -17.17
N HIS A 140 -11.53 -8.96 -17.11
CA HIS A 140 -10.92 -8.31 -18.27
C HIS A 140 -10.64 -9.30 -19.40
N THR A 141 -10.09 -10.47 -19.10
CA THR A 141 -9.81 -11.52 -20.10
C THR A 141 -11.08 -12.14 -20.68
N SER A 142 -12.15 -12.27 -19.90
CA SER A 142 -13.43 -12.78 -20.41
C SER A 142 -14.20 -11.75 -21.26
N GLY A 143 -14.03 -10.46 -21.00
CA GLY A 143 -14.64 -9.38 -21.78
C GLY A 143 -13.98 -9.11 -23.13
N THR A 144 -12.77 -9.58 -23.38
CA THR A 144 -12.06 -9.45 -24.66
C THR A 144 -12.28 -10.64 -25.59
N ALA A 145 -13.12 -11.62 -25.20
CA ALA A 145 -13.46 -12.78 -26.03
C ALA A 145 -14.67 -12.59 -26.96
N PHE A 146 -15.11 -11.32 -27.18
CA PHE A 146 -16.14 -10.96 -28.15
C PHE A 146 -15.65 -9.95 -29.15
#